data_89f9422fc93c32019ee890ee2404ce8f
#
_entry.id   89f9422fc93c32019ee890ee2404ce8f
#
_cell.length_a   1.000
_cell.length_b   1.000
_cell.length_c   1.000
_cell.angle_alpha   90.00
_cell.angle_beta   90.00
_cell.angle_gamma   90.00
#
_symmetry.space_group_name_H-M   'P 1'
#
loop_
_entity.id
_entity.type
_entity.pdbx_description
1 polymer ?
#
loop_
_entity_poly.entity_id
_entity_poly.type
_entity_poly.pdbx_seq_one_letter_code
_entity_poly.pdbx_strand_id
1 'polypeptide(L)'
;MTFEELEDLFLALEINLNPSTFHGLLCGQLCWNDEKIDSFMTESADIFSISSDRGMDADQSLRELYDEIYLNLKNSNFTFQPILPCDDAPLSERLESFGYWCSNFVSGLADGITGQISFAQESKEALSDLSAMGQVSDESNEDDDDERLYYELVEHARLSVQIIFSEINASINELLS
;
A
#
# COMPACT_ATOMS: atom_id res chain seq x y z
N MET A 1 -8.74 -3.10 -9.15
CA MET A 1 -8.55 -4.48 -8.64
C MET A 1 -8.98 -4.54 -7.18
N THR A 2 -9.76 -5.55 -6.77
CA THR A 2 -10.18 -5.75 -5.37
C THR A 2 -9.22 -6.67 -4.62
N PHE A 3 -9.44 -6.84 -3.31
CA PHE A 3 -8.67 -7.77 -2.48
C PHE A 3 -8.81 -9.22 -2.99
N GLU A 4 -10.05 -9.64 -3.28
CA GLU A 4 -10.39 -10.99 -3.75
C GLU A 4 -9.80 -11.25 -5.15
N GLU A 5 -9.87 -10.27 -6.06
CA GLU A 5 -9.26 -10.40 -7.40
C GLU A 5 -7.74 -10.55 -7.32
N LEU A 6 -7.09 -9.85 -6.39
CA LEU A 6 -5.64 -9.96 -6.17
C LEU A 6 -5.28 -11.28 -5.48
N GLU A 7 -6.12 -11.76 -4.56
CA GLU A 7 -5.96 -13.05 -3.91
C GLU A 7 -6.06 -14.20 -4.92
N ASP A 8 -7.05 -14.16 -5.83
CA ASP A 8 -7.19 -15.12 -6.91
C ASP A 8 -5.96 -15.12 -7.85
N LEU A 9 -5.44 -13.94 -8.19
CA LEU A 9 -4.21 -13.81 -8.98
C LEU A 9 -3.02 -14.43 -8.24
N PHE A 10 -2.86 -14.17 -6.95
CA PHE A 10 -1.78 -14.74 -6.15
C PHE A 10 -1.89 -16.27 -6.04
N LEU A 11 -3.09 -16.78 -5.86
CA LEU A 11 -3.34 -18.22 -5.86
C LEU A 11 -2.94 -18.87 -7.20
N ALA A 12 -3.30 -18.23 -8.32
CA ALA A 12 -2.94 -18.71 -9.65
C ALA A 12 -1.42 -18.68 -9.92
N LEU A 13 -0.70 -17.78 -9.25
CA LEU A 13 0.76 -17.63 -9.32
C LEU A 13 1.53 -18.41 -8.25
N GLU A 14 0.83 -19.17 -7.41
CA GLU A 14 1.40 -19.86 -6.24
C GLU A 14 2.13 -18.92 -5.25
N ILE A 15 1.67 -17.66 -5.19
CA ILE A 15 2.19 -16.65 -4.25
C ILE A 15 1.41 -16.79 -2.93
N ASN A 16 2.11 -17.10 -1.86
CA ASN A 16 1.53 -17.16 -0.52
C ASN A 16 1.76 -15.83 0.21
N LEU A 17 1.00 -14.81 -0.18
CA LEU A 17 1.10 -13.47 0.38
C LEU A 17 -0.29 -12.85 0.57
N ASN A 18 -0.49 -12.12 1.66
CA ASN A 18 -1.71 -11.34 1.85
C ASN A 18 -1.74 -10.16 0.85
N PRO A 19 -2.84 -9.96 0.09
CA PRO A 19 -2.99 -8.87 -0.87
C PRO A 19 -2.70 -7.49 -0.29
N SER A 20 -3.12 -7.22 0.96
CA SER A 20 -2.88 -5.95 1.63
C SER A 20 -1.39 -5.70 1.90
N THR A 21 -0.62 -6.75 2.24
CA THR A 21 0.84 -6.69 2.39
C THR A 21 1.50 -6.21 1.11
N PHE A 22 1.16 -6.84 -0.01
CA PHE A 22 1.71 -6.50 -1.33
C PHE A 22 1.35 -5.07 -1.74
N HIS A 23 0.04 -4.73 -1.64
CA HIS A 23 -0.45 -3.42 -2.02
C HIS A 23 0.16 -2.30 -1.17
N GLY A 24 0.28 -2.50 0.15
CA GLY A 24 0.93 -1.54 1.04
C GLY A 24 2.38 -1.27 0.64
N LEU A 25 3.18 -2.32 0.43
CA LEU A 25 4.58 -2.20 0.01
C LEU A 25 4.70 -1.43 -1.32
N LEU A 26 3.89 -1.81 -2.30
CA LEU A 26 3.87 -1.17 -3.61
C LEU A 26 3.50 0.32 -3.51
N CYS A 27 2.47 0.66 -2.73
CA CYS A 27 2.09 2.07 -2.51
C CYS A 27 3.22 2.89 -1.89
N GLY A 28 3.94 2.33 -0.92
CA GLY A 28 5.09 2.99 -0.30
C GLY A 28 6.22 3.26 -1.29
N GLN A 29 6.57 2.28 -2.11
CA GLN A 29 7.60 2.41 -3.14
C GLN A 29 7.20 3.42 -4.22
N LEU A 30 5.93 3.41 -4.65
CA LEU A 30 5.39 4.33 -5.65
C LEU A 30 5.39 5.81 -5.21
N CYS A 31 5.48 6.09 -3.92
CA CYS A 31 5.64 7.47 -3.45
C CYS A 31 6.93 8.13 -3.97
N TRP A 32 7.97 7.34 -4.24
CA TRP A 32 9.28 7.86 -4.65
C TRP A 32 9.50 7.91 -6.16
N ASN A 33 8.83 7.03 -6.93
CA ASN A 33 9.18 6.91 -8.35
C ASN A 33 8.14 6.16 -9.17
N ASP A 34 7.72 6.78 -10.27
CA ASP A 34 6.82 6.23 -11.27
C ASP A 34 7.53 5.42 -12.40
N GLU A 35 8.86 5.55 -12.51
CA GLU A 35 9.62 5.03 -13.66
C GLU A 35 10.20 3.61 -13.43
N LYS A 36 9.97 3.00 -12.26
CA LYS A 36 10.65 1.75 -11.88
C LYS A 36 9.78 0.49 -11.94
N ILE A 37 8.76 0.45 -12.79
CA ILE A 37 7.94 -0.76 -12.89
C ILE A 37 8.78 -2.03 -13.18
N ASP A 38 9.78 -1.93 -14.06
CA ASP A 38 10.64 -3.08 -14.38
C ASP A 38 11.56 -3.48 -13.21
N SER A 39 12.02 -2.49 -12.43
CA SER A 39 12.77 -2.73 -11.19
C SER A 39 11.85 -3.38 -10.14
N PHE A 40 10.65 -2.81 -9.94
CA PHE A 40 9.64 -3.40 -9.06
C PHE A 40 9.29 -4.84 -9.45
N MET A 41 9.05 -5.10 -10.74
CA MET A 41 8.74 -6.45 -11.25
C MET A 41 9.87 -7.45 -11.01
N THR A 42 11.13 -7.00 -10.99
CA THR A 42 12.30 -7.82 -10.71
C THR A 42 12.48 -8.02 -9.20
N GLU A 43 12.44 -6.94 -8.43
CA GLU A 43 12.65 -6.96 -6.98
C GLU A 43 11.50 -7.68 -6.25
N SER A 44 10.25 -7.48 -6.69
CA SER A 44 9.10 -8.19 -6.13
C SER A 44 9.15 -9.68 -6.42
N ALA A 45 9.69 -10.11 -7.56
CA ALA A 45 9.92 -11.52 -7.85
C ALA A 45 10.86 -12.16 -6.81
N ASP A 46 11.91 -11.43 -6.41
CA ASP A 46 12.86 -11.90 -5.39
C ASP A 46 12.26 -11.84 -3.97
N ILE A 47 11.61 -10.72 -3.61
CA ILE A 47 11.05 -10.50 -2.26
C ILE A 47 9.89 -11.47 -1.98
N PHE A 48 9.01 -11.67 -2.95
CA PHE A 48 7.79 -12.46 -2.78
C PHE A 48 7.92 -13.88 -3.33
N SER A 49 9.11 -14.29 -3.75
CA SER A 49 9.36 -15.61 -4.36
C SER A 49 8.46 -15.87 -5.58
N ILE A 50 8.11 -14.83 -6.32
CA ILE A 50 7.31 -14.93 -7.53
C ILE A 50 8.18 -15.57 -8.62
N SER A 51 7.70 -16.67 -9.22
CA SER A 51 8.42 -17.32 -10.32
C SER A 51 8.71 -16.34 -11.46
N SER A 52 9.94 -16.28 -11.93
CA SER A 52 10.31 -15.51 -13.12
C SER A 52 9.65 -16.04 -14.42
N ASP A 53 9.10 -17.25 -14.39
CA ASP A 53 8.36 -17.88 -15.50
C ASP A 53 6.84 -17.85 -15.28
N ARG A 54 6.33 -16.75 -14.71
CA ARG A 54 4.92 -16.56 -14.35
C ARG A 54 3.94 -16.39 -15.52
N GLY A 55 4.47 -16.37 -16.73
CA GLY A 55 3.64 -16.19 -17.95
C GLY A 55 3.30 -14.72 -18.24
N MET A 56 3.00 -14.45 -19.52
CA MET A 56 2.75 -13.08 -19.99
C MET A 56 1.47 -12.45 -19.38
N ASP A 57 0.44 -13.26 -19.15
CA ASP A 57 -0.85 -12.77 -18.64
C ASP A 57 -0.72 -12.26 -17.19
N ALA A 58 0.03 -12.96 -16.35
CA ALA A 58 0.29 -12.56 -14.97
C ALA A 58 1.18 -11.33 -14.88
N ASP A 59 2.20 -11.24 -15.72
CA ASP A 59 3.05 -10.06 -15.83
C ASP A 59 2.23 -8.84 -16.25
N GLN A 60 1.33 -9.00 -17.19
CA GLN A 60 0.41 -7.96 -17.64
C GLN A 60 -0.52 -7.50 -16.49
N SER A 61 -1.12 -8.43 -15.74
CA SER A 61 -2.02 -8.10 -14.61
C SER A 61 -1.30 -7.32 -13.51
N LEU A 62 -0.07 -7.68 -13.18
CA LEU A 62 0.74 -6.96 -12.20
C LEU A 62 1.13 -5.55 -12.68
N ARG A 63 1.41 -5.39 -13.98
CA ARG A 63 1.69 -4.06 -14.57
C ARG A 63 0.45 -3.17 -14.55
N GLU A 64 -0.71 -3.72 -14.91
CA GLU A 64 -1.99 -3.00 -14.84
C GLU A 64 -2.33 -2.56 -13.43
N LEU A 65 -2.08 -3.42 -12.42
CA LEU A 65 -2.24 -3.07 -11.01
C LEU A 65 -1.30 -1.92 -10.61
N TYR A 66 -0.04 -2.01 -11.00
CA TYR A 66 0.95 -0.95 -10.73
C TYR A 66 0.48 0.41 -11.28
N ASP A 67 0.08 0.43 -12.56
CA ASP A 67 -0.39 1.64 -13.22
C ASP A 67 -1.67 2.18 -12.57
N GLU A 68 -2.62 1.31 -12.20
CA GLU A 68 -3.85 1.68 -11.50
C GLU A 68 -3.56 2.35 -10.15
N ILE A 69 -2.69 1.75 -9.34
CA ILE A 69 -2.32 2.29 -8.03
C ILE A 69 -1.64 3.65 -8.18
N TYR A 70 -0.68 3.75 -9.10
CA TYR A 70 0.04 5.01 -9.34
C TYR A 70 -0.90 6.13 -9.79
N LEU A 71 -1.81 5.83 -10.71
CA LEU A 71 -2.82 6.79 -11.15
C LEU A 71 -3.75 7.23 -10.00
N ASN A 72 -4.14 6.30 -9.13
CA ASN A 72 -4.99 6.60 -7.98
C ASN A 72 -4.26 7.46 -6.94
N LEU A 73 -2.98 7.21 -6.68
CA LEU A 73 -2.15 8.04 -5.79
C LEU A 73 -1.98 9.47 -6.36
N LYS A 74 -1.76 9.58 -7.67
CA LYS A 74 -1.55 10.87 -8.35
C LYS A 74 -2.82 11.68 -8.53
N ASN A 75 -3.98 11.04 -8.42
CA ASN A 75 -5.25 11.71 -8.67
C ASN A 75 -5.63 12.63 -7.50
N SER A 76 -5.71 13.94 -7.77
CA SER A 76 -6.10 14.96 -6.80
C SER A 76 -7.54 14.83 -6.26
N ASN A 77 -8.36 13.94 -6.84
CA ASN A 77 -9.73 13.70 -6.38
C ASN A 77 -9.83 12.77 -5.17
N PHE A 78 -8.70 12.41 -4.57
CA PHE A 78 -8.64 11.54 -3.38
C PHE A 78 -9.36 10.19 -3.58
N THR A 79 -9.21 9.60 -4.77
CA THR A 79 -9.82 8.30 -5.11
C THR A 79 -9.01 7.11 -4.63
N PHE A 80 -7.80 7.33 -4.15
CA PHE A 80 -6.95 6.27 -3.60
C PHE A 80 -7.66 5.55 -2.46
N GLN A 81 -7.62 4.21 -2.48
CA GLN A 81 -8.09 3.34 -1.40
C GLN A 81 -7.07 2.23 -1.16
N PRO A 82 -6.78 1.87 0.10
CA PRO A 82 -6.03 0.66 0.40
C PRO A 82 -6.83 -0.57 -0.05
N ILE A 83 -6.14 -1.59 -0.59
CA ILE A 83 -6.75 -2.89 -0.88
C ILE A 83 -6.84 -3.68 0.43
N LEU A 84 -8.07 -3.89 0.89
CA LEU A 84 -8.41 -4.58 2.13
C LEU A 84 -9.53 -5.60 1.87
N PRO A 85 -9.70 -6.62 2.72
CA PRO A 85 -10.83 -7.56 2.61
C PRO A 85 -12.17 -6.83 2.61
N CYS A 86 -13.17 -7.41 1.95
CA CYS A 86 -14.51 -6.82 1.85
C CYS A 86 -15.21 -6.73 3.23
N ASP A 87 -16.28 -5.93 3.29
CA ASP A 87 -17.03 -5.67 4.54
C ASP A 87 -17.72 -6.93 5.11
N ASP A 88 -17.89 -7.97 4.29
CA ASP A 88 -18.44 -9.26 4.74
C ASP A 88 -17.41 -10.14 5.47
N ALA A 89 -16.13 -9.80 5.39
CA ALA A 89 -15.09 -10.50 6.14
C ALA A 89 -15.14 -10.13 7.63
N PRO A 90 -14.77 -11.04 8.55
CA PRO A 90 -14.69 -10.74 9.98
C PRO A 90 -13.85 -9.48 10.26
N LEU A 91 -14.28 -8.67 11.22
CA LEU A 91 -13.56 -7.44 11.58
C LEU A 91 -12.11 -7.71 11.98
N SER A 92 -11.85 -8.83 12.67
CA SER A 92 -10.51 -9.30 13.03
C SER A 92 -9.59 -9.47 11.81
N GLU A 93 -10.08 -10.10 10.75
CA GLU A 93 -9.36 -10.30 9.49
C GLU A 93 -9.08 -8.97 8.76
N ARG A 94 -10.08 -8.08 8.76
CA ARG A 94 -9.94 -6.73 8.18
C ARG A 94 -8.93 -5.89 8.94
N LEU A 95 -8.92 -5.94 10.28
CA LEU A 95 -7.95 -5.25 11.14
C LEU A 95 -6.53 -5.80 10.94
N GLU A 96 -6.37 -7.12 10.87
CA GLU A 96 -5.07 -7.75 10.62
C GLU A 96 -4.51 -7.33 9.26
N SER A 97 -5.34 -7.43 8.20
CA SER A 97 -4.97 -7.01 6.85
C SER A 97 -4.65 -5.51 6.76
N PHE A 98 -5.37 -4.67 7.50
CA PHE A 98 -5.09 -3.24 7.61
C PHE A 98 -3.74 -2.98 8.30
N GLY A 99 -3.44 -3.68 9.39
CA GLY A 99 -2.15 -3.60 10.06
C GLY A 99 -0.99 -4.01 9.14
N TYR A 100 -1.15 -5.11 8.38
CA TYR A 100 -0.18 -5.52 7.38
C TYR A 100 0.01 -4.46 6.30
N TRP A 101 -1.10 -3.88 5.80
CA TRP A 101 -1.05 -2.83 4.81
C TRP A 101 -0.24 -1.62 5.29
N CYS A 102 -0.54 -1.09 6.48
CA CYS A 102 0.14 0.06 7.06
C CYS A 102 1.64 -0.20 7.28
N SER A 103 1.99 -1.34 7.88
CA SER A 103 3.39 -1.72 8.13
C SER A 103 4.19 -1.83 6.84
N ASN A 104 3.61 -2.42 5.80
CA ASN A 104 4.28 -2.60 4.53
C ASN A 104 4.35 -1.31 3.71
N PHE A 105 3.38 -0.42 3.82
CA PHE A 105 3.49 0.93 3.26
C PHE A 105 4.69 1.67 3.84
N VAL A 106 4.85 1.66 5.15
CA VAL A 106 6.00 2.29 5.83
C VAL A 106 7.32 1.65 5.38
N SER A 107 7.36 0.32 5.22
CA SER A 107 8.54 -0.40 4.72
C SER A 107 8.89 0.00 3.30
N GLY A 108 7.91 -0.03 2.38
CA GLY A 108 8.12 0.37 0.98
C GLY A 108 8.53 1.84 0.84
N LEU A 109 8.00 2.70 1.70
CA LEU A 109 8.41 4.10 1.75
C LEU A 109 9.87 4.24 2.21
N ALA A 110 10.29 3.47 3.21
CA ALA A 110 11.65 3.52 3.75
C ALA A 110 12.72 3.13 2.71
N ASP A 111 12.41 2.21 1.81
CA ASP A 111 13.32 1.76 0.74
C ASP A 111 13.73 2.89 -0.23
N GLY A 112 12.89 3.91 -0.37
CA GLY A 112 13.16 5.07 -1.23
C GLY A 112 13.85 6.24 -0.53
N ILE A 113 14.01 6.21 0.80
CA ILE A 113 14.61 7.32 1.55
C ILE A 113 16.11 7.41 1.29
N THR A 114 16.51 8.35 0.45
CA THR A 114 17.93 8.61 0.12
C THR A 114 18.60 9.69 0.99
N GLY A 115 17.91 10.17 2.01
CA GLY A 115 18.41 11.23 2.90
C GLY A 115 18.37 12.65 2.32
N GLN A 116 17.87 12.83 1.10
CA GLN A 116 17.80 14.15 0.44
C GLN A 116 16.50 14.91 0.72
N ILE A 117 15.45 14.24 1.17
CA ILE A 117 14.15 14.85 1.48
C ILE A 117 13.97 14.95 3.00
N SER A 118 13.66 16.15 3.47
CA SER A 118 13.30 16.40 4.86
C SER A 118 11.78 16.60 4.93
N PHE A 119 11.08 15.64 5.48
CA PHE A 119 9.63 15.73 5.66
C PHE A 119 9.20 16.91 6.53
N ALA A 120 8.13 17.59 6.12
CA ALA A 120 7.40 18.52 6.95
C ALA A 120 6.81 17.85 8.20
N GLN A 121 6.34 18.65 9.15
CA GLN A 121 5.80 18.11 10.39
C GLN A 121 4.55 17.25 10.16
N GLU A 122 3.69 17.65 9.24
CA GLU A 122 2.45 16.93 8.88
C GLU A 122 2.76 15.52 8.33
N SER A 123 3.73 15.39 7.43
CA SER A 123 4.11 14.07 6.91
C SER A 123 4.84 13.19 7.94
N LYS A 124 5.58 13.79 8.88
CA LYS A 124 6.15 13.05 10.00
C LYS A 124 5.10 12.49 10.94
N GLU A 125 4.06 13.29 11.23
CA GLU A 125 2.92 12.85 12.03
C GLU A 125 2.15 11.75 11.30
N ALA A 126 1.84 11.94 10.02
CA ALA A 126 1.19 10.93 9.18
C ALA A 126 1.97 9.60 9.14
N LEU A 127 3.31 9.66 9.03
CA LEU A 127 4.16 8.47 9.04
C LEU A 127 4.19 7.79 10.41
N SER A 128 4.19 8.57 11.49
CA SER A 128 4.10 8.05 12.85
C SER A 128 2.77 7.35 13.10
N ASP A 129 1.67 7.93 12.63
CA ASP A 129 0.33 7.36 12.75
C ASP A 129 0.21 6.04 11.98
N LEU A 130 0.68 6.00 10.73
CA LEU A 130 0.73 4.77 9.93
C LEU A 130 1.57 3.68 10.61
N SER A 131 2.70 4.06 11.21
CA SER A 131 3.55 3.12 11.96
C SER A 131 2.84 2.56 13.20
N ALA A 132 2.05 3.38 13.89
CA ALA A 132 1.25 2.95 15.04
C ALA A 132 0.09 2.04 14.61
N MET A 133 -0.61 2.39 13.52
CA MET A 133 -1.69 1.58 12.95
C MET A 133 -1.19 0.20 12.48
N GLY A 134 0.05 0.11 12.00
CA GLY A 134 0.69 -1.16 11.64
C GLY A 134 0.94 -2.10 12.81
N GLN A 135 0.75 -1.65 14.05
CA GLN A 135 0.91 -2.44 15.27
C GLN A 135 -0.43 -2.77 15.93
N VAL A 136 -1.55 -2.42 15.29
CA VAL A 136 -2.88 -2.75 15.82
C VAL A 136 -3.02 -4.26 15.88
N SER A 137 -3.29 -4.79 17.09
CA SER A 137 -3.58 -6.19 17.33
C SER A 137 -5.08 -6.39 17.47
N ASP A 138 -5.55 -7.59 17.10
CA ASP A 138 -6.93 -7.98 17.20
C ASP A 138 -7.35 -8.19 18.68
N GLU A 139 -7.85 -7.14 19.30
CA GLU A 139 -8.57 -7.18 20.58
C GLU A 139 -10.03 -6.71 20.40
N SER A 140 -10.56 -6.77 19.16
CA SER A 140 -11.92 -6.31 18.84
C SER A 140 -12.97 -7.22 19.46
N ASN A 141 -14.07 -6.62 19.92
CA ASN A 141 -15.25 -7.36 20.40
C ASN A 141 -16.33 -7.51 19.32
N GLU A 142 -16.06 -7.09 18.09
CA GLU A 142 -16.97 -7.13 16.94
C GLU A 142 -18.32 -6.43 17.24
N ASP A 143 -18.29 -5.26 17.87
CA ASP A 143 -19.46 -4.43 18.08
C ASP A 143 -19.54 -3.27 17.06
N ASP A 144 -20.69 -2.58 17.01
CA ASP A 144 -20.91 -1.48 16.06
C ASP A 144 -19.94 -0.29 16.26
N ASP A 145 -19.41 -0.13 17.47
CA ASP A 145 -18.42 0.91 17.77
C ASP A 145 -17.05 0.55 17.20
N ASP A 146 -16.65 -0.73 17.26
CA ASP A 146 -15.39 -1.23 16.67
C ASP A 146 -15.42 -1.15 15.14
N GLU A 147 -16.55 -1.46 14.50
CA GLU A 147 -16.72 -1.27 13.05
C GLU A 147 -16.52 0.20 12.64
N ARG A 148 -17.13 1.12 13.35
CA ARG A 148 -16.98 2.57 13.08
C ARG A 148 -15.53 3.01 13.24
N LEU A 149 -14.85 2.56 14.29
CA LEU A 149 -13.45 2.88 14.54
C LEU A 149 -12.54 2.33 13.42
N TYR A 150 -12.81 1.14 12.92
CA TYR A 150 -12.09 0.57 11.78
C TYR A 150 -12.16 1.48 10.55
N TYR A 151 -13.35 1.95 10.16
CA TYR A 151 -13.49 2.87 9.03
C TYR A 151 -12.80 4.22 9.26
N GLU A 152 -12.83 4.73 10.49
CA GLU A 152 -12.09 5.94 10.85
C GLU A 152 -10.57 5.75 10.69
N LEU A 153 -10.04 4.59 11.11
CA LEU A 153 -8.61 4.25 10.93
C LEU A 153 -8.23 4.12 9.45
N VAL A 154 -9.04 3.42 8.64
CA VAL A 154 -8.81 3.27 7.20
C VAL A 154 -8.80 4.62 6.50
N GLU A 155 -9.75 5.49 6.82
CA GLU A 155 -9.82 6.84 6.24
C GLU A 155 -8.63 7.70 6.68
N HIS A 156 -8.21 7.61 7.94
CA HIS A 156 -7.02 8.30 8.43
C HIS A 156 -5.75 7.84 7.71
N ALA A 157 -5.57 6.52 7.54
CA ALA A 157 -4.44 5.97 6.79
C ALA A 157 -4.44 6.44 5.33
N ARG A 158 -5.61 6.44 4.69
CA ARG A 158 -5.79 6.92 3.32
C ARG A 158 -5.34 8.37 3.15
N LEU A 159 -5.75 9.25 4.06
CA LEU A 159 -5.37 10.67 4.06
C LEU A 159 -3.87 10.84 4.34
N SER A 160 -3.32 10.09 5.29
CA SER A 160 -1.89 10.10 5.62
C SER A 160 -1.02 9.77 4.41
N VAL A 161 -1.40 8.76 3.64
CA VAL A 161 -0.71 8.39 2.38
C VAL A 161 -0.74 9.53 1.38
N GLN A 162 -1.88 10.19 1.20
CA GLN A 162 -2.02 11.30 0.25
C GLN A 162 -1.16 12.51 0.65
N ILE A 163 -1.04 12.81 1.94
CA ILE A 163 -0.16 13.86 2.47
C ILE A 163 1.30 13.53 2.12
N ILE A 164 1.75 12.33 2.46
CA ILE A 164 3.13 11.87 2.22
C ILE A 164 3.45 11.87 0.73
N PHE A 165 2.58 11.28 -0.10
CA PHE A 165 2.75 11.24 -1.55
C PHE A 165 2.88 12.63 -2.16
N SER A 166 2.00 13.56 -1.76
CA SER A 166 1.98 14.93 -2.28
C SER A 166 3.26 15.68 -1.94
N GLU A 167 3.78 15.56 -0.71
CA GLU A 167 5.01 16.21 -0.30
C GLU A 167 6.23 15.66 -1.03
N ILE A 168 6.35 14.33 -1.14
CA ILE A 168 7.47 13.70 -1.85
C ILE A 168 7.50 14.15 -3.30
N ASN A 169 6.35 14.11 -3.98
CA ASN A 169 6.29 14.51 -5.39
C ASN A 169 6.58 16.01 -5.60
N ALA A 170 6.13 16.88 -4.69
CA ALA A 170 6.50 18.29 -4.73
C ALA A 170 8.02 18.48 -4.57
N SER A 171 8.63 17.80 -3.61
CA SER A 171 10.07 17.86 -3.36
C SER A 171 10.90 17.31 -4.53
N ILE A 172 10.48 16.21 -5.15
CA ILE A 172 11.14 15.66 -6.34
C ILE A 172 11.08 16.66 -7.51
N ASN A 173 9.94 17.26 -7.76
CA ASN A 173 9.77 18.26 -8.82
C ASN A 173 10.64 19.51 -8.59
N GLU A 174 10.83 19.94 -7.35
CA GLU A 174 11.73 21.05 -7.00
C GLU A 174 13.21 20.70 -7.26
N LEU A 175 13.61 19.46 -7.01
CA LEU A 175 14.99 19.00 -7.25
C LEU A 175 15.32 18.83 -8.74
N LEU A 176 14.30 18.62 -9.59
CA LEU A 176 14.46 18.45 -11.05
C LEU A 176 14.33 19.77 -11.84
N SER A 177 13.92 20.86 -11.19
CA SER A 177 13.74 22.19 -11.80
C SER A 177 14.95 23.08 -11.64
#